data_6e7dc8288c06c47ac262742e75a33470
#
_entry.id   6e7dc8288c06c47ac262742e75a33470
#
_cell.length_a   1.000
_cell.length_b   1.000
_cell.length_c   1.000
_cell.angle_alpha   90.00
_cell.angle_beta   90.00
_cell.angle_gamma   90.00
#
_symmetry.space_group_name_H-M   'P 1'
#
loop_
_entity.id
_entity.type
_entity.pdbx_description
1 polymer ?
#
loop_
_entity_poly.entity_id
_entity_poly.type
_entity_poly.pdbx_seq_one_letter_code
_entity_poly.pdbx_strand_id
1 'polypeptide(L)'
;MVLGALACPQADARRVANDLRRLKVSHGRPPSFEAKWKKVSPAGVGLYADLLAYYMREPVLSFRAVLIPDKSLLRHDAFGQDHDTWYYKMYFTLLEKLVGTGDRYSVYLDIKDSRSGARAAKLHEILCNSQRDPDCSMIRRVQPVRSHEVEQVQLADLLTGAVAYAARDLRSSEAKTSLVRQLQGGCGCSLTKTTPLTMRKFNLLRWTATQL
;
A
#
# COMPACT_ATOMS: atom_id res chain seq x y z
N MET A 1 2.08 12.46 4.32
CA MET A 1 1.67 11.09 4.69
C MET A 1 1.44 10.27 3.42
N VAL A 2 1.68 8.95 3.46
CA VAL A 2 1.33 8.07 2.33
C VAL A 2 0.53 6.88 2.84
N LEU A 3 -0.53 6.53 2.14
CA LEU A 3 -1.25 5.26 2.26
C LEU A 3 -1.00 4.46 1.00
N GLY A 4 -0.77 3.15 1.12
CA GLY A 4 -0.54 2.28 0.00
C GLY A 4 -1.30 0.97 0.13
N ALA A 5 -1.78 0.44 -0.99
CA ALA A 5 -2.44 -0.84 -1.09
C ALA A 5 -1.88 -1.65 -2.26
N LEU A 6 -1.62 -2.92 -2.02
CA LEU A 6 -1.23 -3.90 -3.02
C LEU A 6 -2.42 -4.82 -3.28
N ALA A 7 -2.85 -4.90 -4.52
CA ALA A 7 -3.86 -5.85 -4.95
C ALA A 7 -3.18 -7.09 -5.53
N CYS A 8 -3.71 -8.26 -5.14
CA CYS A 8 -3.25 -9.56 -5.57
C CYS A 8 -4.49 -10.47 -5.74
N PRO A 9 -4.68 -11.14 -6.90
CA PRO A 9 -5.75 -12.12 -7.05
C PRO A 9 -5.62 -13.24 -6.01
N GLN A 10 -6.74 -13.68 -5.47
CA GLN A 10 -6.77 -14.73 -4.44
C GLN A 10 -6.13 -16.05 -4.94
N ALA A 11 -6.33 -16.38 -6.21
CA ALA A 11 -5.74 -17.57 -6.83
C ALA A 11 -4.20 -17.55 -6.84
N ASP A 12 -3.60 -16.37 -6.94
CA ASP A 12 -2.15 -16.16 -6.98
C ASP A 12 -1.53 -15.89 -5.60
N ALA A 13 -2.34 -15.59 -4.60
CA ALA A 13 -1.84 -15.10 -3.31
C ALA A 13 -0.82 -16.04 -2.66
N ARG A 14 -1.06 -17.36 -2.72
CA ARG A 14 -0.16 -18.38 -2.17
C ARG A 14 1.15 -18.49 -2.96
N ARG A 15 1.06 -18.46 -4.30
CA ARG A 15 2.22 -18.48 -5.18
C ARG A 15 3.11 -17.27 -4.93
N VAL A 16 2.52 -16.08 -4.96
CA VAL A 16 3.22 -14.81 -4.68
C VAL A 16 3.90 -14.83 -3.31
N ALA A 17 3.20 -15.28 -2.26
CA ALA A 17 3.80 -15.37 -0.93
C ALA A 17 5.00 -16.33 -0.89
N ASN A 18 4.92 -17.47 -1.57
CA ASN A 18 6.02 -18.42 -1.65
C ASN A 18 7.22 -17.86 -2.42
N ASP A 19 6.98 -17.14 -3.51
CA ASP A 19 8.05 -16.52 -4.29
C ASP A 19 8.78 -15.44 -3.48
N LEU A 20 8.04 -14.60 -2.74
CA LEU A 20 8.63 -13.60 -1.85
C LEU A 20 9.46 -14.25 -0.73
N ARG A 21 9.02 -15.40 -0.16
CA ARG A 21 9.80 -16.16 0.81
C ARG A 21 11.05 -16.76 0.19
N ARG A 22 10.99 -17.28 -1.03
CA ARG A 22 12.16 -17.80 -1.76
C ARG A 22 13.21 -16.72 -1.98
N LEU A 23 12.79 -15.49 -2.33
CA LEU A 23 13.71 -14.36 -2.45
C LEU A 23 14.38 -14.04 -1.11
N LYS A 24 13.68 -14.11 0.02
CA LYS A 24 14.32 -13.95 1.32
C LYS A 24 15.39 -15.01 1.58
N VAL A 25 15.07 -16.26 1.28
CA VAL A 25 15.99 -17.39 1.46
C VAL A 25 17.23 -17.26 0.56
N SER A 26 17.07 -16.86 -0.71
CA SER A 26 18.21 -16.66 -1.63
C SER A 26 19.17 -15.55 -1.18
N HIS A 27 18.69 -14.63 -0.34
CA HIS A 27 19.51 -13.60 0.33
C HIS A 27 19.96 -14.00 1.75
N GLY A 28 19.93 -15.28 2.10
CA GLY A 28 20.36 -15.78 3.41
C GLY A 28 19.47 -15.35 4.58
N ARG A 29 18.20 -14.98 4.30
CA ARG A 29 17.24 -14.63 5.35
C ARG A 29 16.26 -15.77 5.59
N PRO A 30 15.83 -16.01 6.85
CA PRO A 30 14.81 -17.01 7.10
C PRO A 30 13.49 -16.61 6.43
N PRO A 31 12.61 -17.57 6.06
CA PRO A 31 11.30 -17.29 5.47
C PRO A 31 10.44 -16.36 6.34
N SER A 32 10.60 -16.40 7.66
CA SER A 32 9.92 -15.54 8.64
C SER A 32 10.50 -14.14 8.75
N PHE A 33 11.58 -13.83 8.02
CA PHE A 33 12.16 -12.48 8.03
C PHE A 33 11.10 -11.46 7.57
N GLU A 34 10.86 -10.46 8.39
CA GLU A 34 9.96 -9.38 8.05
C GLU A 34 10.68 -8.29 7.26
N ALA A 35 10.39 -8.21 5.96
CA ALA A 35 10.88 -7.15 5.10
C ALA A 35 10.07 -5.88 5.32
N LYS A 36 10.73 -4.82 5.82
CA LYS A 36 10.12 -3.49 6.02
C LYS A 36 11.02 -2.38 5.51
N TRP A 37 10.42 -1.31 4.98
CA TRP A 37 11.16 -0.13 4.51
C TRP A 37 12.13 0.44 5.56
N LYS A 38 11.72 0.46 6.82
CA LYS A 38 12.59 0.93 7.92
C LYS A 38 13.85 0.10 8.13
N LYS A 39 13.84 -1.17 7.71
CA LYS A 39 14.95 -2.11 7.84
C LYS A 39 15.91 -2.10 6.64
N VAL A 40 15.66 -1.30 5.61
CA VAL A 40 16.57 -1.15 4.47
C VAL A 40 17.90 -0.58 4.94
N SER A 41 18.98 -1.31 4.64
CA SER A 41 20.35 -0.96 4.97
C SER A 41 21.29 -1.28 3.79
N PRO A 42 22.49 -0.70 3.73
CA PRO A 42 23.46 -1.01 2.66
C PRO A 42 23.74 -2.50 2.52
N ALA A 43 23.95 -3.21 3.63
CA ALA A 43 24.25 -4.66 3.61
C ALA A 43 23.05 -5.53 3.17
N GLY A 44 21.82 -5.04 3.29
CA GLY A 44 20.62 -5.79 2.95
C GLY A 44 19.91 -5.31 1.69
N VAL A 45 20.42 -4.29 1.00
CA VAL A 45 19.71 -3.63 -0.12
C VAL A 45 19.40 -4.57 -1.28
N GLY A 46 20.22 -5.58 -1.53
CA GLY A 46 20.01 -6.57 -2.60
C GLY A 46 18.68 -7.30 -2.47
N LEU A 47 18.30 -7.75 -1.27
CA LEU A 47 16.99 -8.36 -1.03
C LEU A 47 15.84 -7.41 -1.43
N TYR A 48 15.92 -6.16 -0.98
CA TYR A 48 14.86 -5.19 -1.27
C TYR A 48 14.79 -4.81 -2.75
N ALA A 49 15.95 -4.77 -3.43
CA ALA A 49 16.01 -4.56 -4.87
C ALA A 49 15.32 -5.72 -5.63
N ASP A 50 15.56 -6.96 -5.22
CA ASP A 50 14.94 -8.13 -5.84
C ASP A 50 13.43 -8.22 -5.54
N LEU A 51 12.98 -7.81 -4.34
CA LEU A 51 11.55 -7.71 -4.02
C LEU A 51 10.85 -6.66 -4.91
N LEU A 52 11.46 -5.51 -5.17
CA LEU A 52 10.94 -4.51 -6.10
C LEU A 52 10.96 -5.01 -7.55
N ALA A 53 12.04 -5.68 -7.97
CA ALA A 53 12.14 -6.29 -9.29
C ALA A 53 11.08 -7.38 -9.50
N TYR A 54 10.82 -8.20 -8.48
CA TYR A 54 9.72 -9.17 -8.49
C TYR A 54 8.38 -8.48 -8.68
N TYR A 55 8.07 -7.46 -7.86
CA TYR A 55 6.84 -6.69 -8.04
C TYR A 55 6.69 -6.17 -9.46
N MET A 56 7.72 -5.59 -10.04
CA MET A 56 7.65 -5.01 -11.40
C MET A 56 7.38 -6.07 -12.47
N ARG A 57 7.97 -7.26 -12.35
CA ARG A 57 7.80 -8.36 -13.31
C ARG A 57 6.51 -9.14 -13.15
N GLU A 58 5.93 -9.17 -11.95
CA GLU A 58 4.74 -9.98 -11.63
C GLU A 58 3.45 -9.28 -12.12
N PRO A 59 2.83 -9.71 -13.23
CA PRO A 59 1.74 -8.97 -13.86
C PRO A 59 0.45 -8.94 -13.04
N VAL A 60 0.24 -9.94 -12.16
CA VAL A 60 -0.99 -10.04 -11.36
C VAL A 60 -1.02 -9.06 -10.19
N LEU A 61 0.12 -8.48 -9.84
CA LEU A 61 0.21 -7.50 -8.76
C LEU A 61 -0.01 -6.09 -9.29
N SER A 62 -0.86 -5.33 -8.61
CA SER A 62 -1.01 -3.89 -8.81
C SER A 62 -0.90 -3.14 -7.49
N PHE A 63 -0.36 -1.94 -7.55
CA PHE A 63 -0.17 -1.09 -6.37
C PHE A 63 -0.81 0.27 -6.60
N ARG A 64 -1.52 0.75 -5.59
CA ARG A 64 -2.05 2.11 -5.53
C ARG A 64 -1.61 2.81 -4.26
N ALA A 65 -1.26 4.09 -4.38
CA ALA A 65 -0.95 4.92 -3.23
C ALA A 65 -1.71 6.26 -3.29
N VAL A 66 -2.01 6.79 -2.11
CA VAL A 66 -2.49 8.17 -1.90
C VAL A 66 -1.42 8.90 -1.12
N LEU A 67 -0.82 9.90 -1.76
CA LEU A 67 0.16 10.79 -1.16
C LEU A 67 -0.53 12.06 -0.69
N ILE A 68 -0.48 12.32 0.60
CA ILE A 68 -0.92 13.56 1.24
C ILE A 68 0.33 14.36 1.60
N PRO A 69 0.68 15.41 0.81
CA PRO A 69 1.94 16.14 0.98
C PRO A 69 2.03 16.83 2.32
N ASP A 70 0.98 17.53 2.71
CA ASP A 70 0.92 18.31 3.93
C ASP A 70 -0.37 18.05 4.71
N LYS A 71 -0.21 17.57 5.93
CA LYS A 71 -1.34 17.36 6.86
C LYS A 71 -1.77 18.63 7.58
N SER A 72 -0.92 19.65 7.68
CA SER A 72 -1.24 20.90 8.35
C SER A 72 -2.32 21.71 7.61
N LEU A 73 -2.48 21.42 6.31
CA LEU A 73 -3.52 22.03 5.47
C LEU A 73 -4.91 21.39 5.68
N LEU A 74 -5.01 20.35 6.51
CA LEU A 74 -6.27 19.68 6.81
C LEU A 74 -7.02 20.50 7.86
N ARG A 75 -8.04 21.23 7.43
CA ARG A 75 -8.94 21.99 8.31
C ARG A 75 -10.03 21.04 8.85
N HIS A 76 -9.68 20.19 9.82
CA HIS A 76 -10.64 19.26 10.45
C HIS A 76 -11.84 20.01 11.03
N ASP A 77 -11.60 21.14 11.69
CA ASP A 77 -12.65 21.96 12.33
C ASP A 77 -13.63 22.58 11.33
N ALA A 78 -13.14 22.99 10.15
CA ALA A 78 -13.98 23.59 9.12
C ALA A 78 -15.03 22.63 8.50
N PHE A 79 -14.80 21.31 8.63
CA PHE A 79 -15.64 20.27 8.06
C PHE A 79 -16.34 19.38 9.11
N GLY A 80 -16.26 19.73 10.39
CA GLY A 80 -16.82 18.93 11.48
C GLY A 80 -16.29 17.49 11.51
N GLN A 81 -15.04 17.27 11.04
CA GLN A 81 -14.44 15.95 10.91
C GLN A 81 -13.40 15.72 12.00
N ASP A 82 -13.49 14.56 12.63
CA ASP A 82 -12.40 14.08 13.47
C ASP A 82 -11.30 13.38 12.63
N HIS A 83 -10.18 13.10 13.28
CA HIS A 83 -9.06 12.41 12.65
C HIS A 83 -9.42 11.02 12.11
N ASP A 84 -10.35 10.31 12.77
CA ASP A 84 -10.75 8.97 12.39
C ASP A 84 -11.63 9.01 11.12
N THR A 85 -12.58 9.96 11.04
CA THR A 85 -13.42 10.17 9.85
C THR A 85 -12.57 10.50 8.61
N TRP A 86 -11.59 11.39 8.77
CA TRP A 86 -10.67 11.72 7.68
C TRP A 86 -9.83 10.51 7.25
N TYR A 87 -9.36 9.72 8.22
CA TYR A 87 -8.61 8.49 7.95
C TYR A 87 -9.41 7.51 7.09
N TYR A 88 -10.70 7.28 7.40
CA TYR A 88 -11.58 6.42 6.60
C TYR A 88 -11.78 6.97 5.20
N LYS A 89 -11.95 8.28 5.03
CA LYS A 89 -12.06 8.90 3.69
C LYS A 89 -10.81 8.62 2.84
N MET A 90 -9.63 8.70 3.43
CA MET A 90 -8.38 8.42 2.70
C MET A 90 -8.24 6.94 2.36
N TYR A 91 -8.63 6.04 3.24
CA TYR A 91 -8.69 4.61 2.91
C TYR A 91 -9.72 4.31 1.82
N PHE A 92 -10.87 4.94 1.88
CA PHE A 92 -11.87 4.86 0.83
C PHE A 92 -11.29 5.34 -0.51
N THR A 93 -10.70 6.53 -0.56
CA THR A 93 -10.05 7.09 -1.75
C THR A 93 -8.94 6.16 -2.31
N LEU A 94 -8.22 5.48 -1.41
CA LEU A 94 -7.20 4.50 -1.80
C LEU A 94 -7.84 3.27 -2.46
N LEU A 95 -8.89 2.71 -1.87
CA LEU A 95 -9.45 1.42 -2.22
C LEU A 95 -10.48 1.48 -3.35
N GLU A 96 -11.27 2.57 -3.46
CA GLU A 96 -12.37 2.69 -4.43
C GLU A 96 -11.97 2.42 -5.89
N LYS A 97 -10.71 2.72 -6.26
CA LYS A 97 -10.20 2.49 -7.62
C LYS A 97 -9.51 1.13 -7.80
N LEU A 98 -9.37 0.37 -6.72
CA LEU A 98 -8.89 -1.02 -6.76
C LEU A 98 -10.05 -2.02 -6.77
N VAL A 99 -11.23 -1.59 -6.31
CA VAL A 99 -12.44 -2.40 -6.26
C VAL A 99 -13.21 -2.18 -7.57
N GLY A 100 -13.39 -3.25 -8.34
CA GLY A 100 -14.19 -3.27 -9.56
C GLY A 100 -15.52 -3.99 -9.35
N THR A 101 -16.50 -3.73 -10.20
CA THR A 101 -17.78 -4.43 -10.22
C THR A 101 -17.60 -5.87 -10.72
N GLY A 102 -18.26 -6.83 -10.09
CA GLY A 102 -18.25 -8.25 -10.50
C GLY A 102 -17.21 -9.12 -9.79
N ASP A 103 -16.26 -8.53 -9.07
CA ASP A 103 -15.27 -9.24 -8.28
C ASP A 103 -15.59 -9.23 -6.78
N ARG A 104 -14.91 -10.08 -6.02
CA ARG A 104 -15.01 -10.16 -4.56
C ARG A 104 -13.68 -9.85 -3.92
N TYR A 105 -13.70 -9.02 -2.89
CA TYR A 105 -12.48 -8.50 -2.26
C TYR A 105 -12.39 -8.89 -0.79
N SER A 106 -11.17 -9.18 -0.34
CA SER A 106 -10.78 -9.26 1.06
C SER A 106 -9.67 -8.23 1.29
N VAL A 107 -9.89 -7.29 2.20
CA VAL A 107 -8.92 -6.23 2.53
C VAL A 107 -8.19 -6.62 3.80
N TYR A 108 -6.86 -6.59 3.75
CA TYR A 108 -5.99 -6.86 4.90
C TYR A 108 -5.26 -5.58 5.29
N LEU A 109 -5.39 -5.19 6.56
CA LEU A 109 -4.78 -3.99 7.12
C LEU A 109 -3.63 -4.34 8.05
N ASP A 110 -2.47 -3.69 7.90
CA ASP A 110 -1.38 -3.84 8.87
C ASP A 110 -1.81 -3.29 10.24
N ILE A 111 -1.68 -4.12 11.27
CA ILE A 111 -2.03 -3.76 12.65
C ILE A 111 -1.03 -2.70 13.14
N LYS A 112 -1.56 -1.57 13.61
CA LYS A 112 -0.76 -0.49 14.22
C LYS A 112 -0.98 -0.36 15.72
N ASP A 113 -2.19 -0.63 16.17
CA ASP A 113 -2.60 -0.43 17.57
C ASP A 113 -3.80 -1.32 17.95
N SER A 114 -4.20 -1.27 19.22
CA SER A 114 -5.34 -2.03 19.77
C SER A 114 -6.71 -1.64 19.18
N ARG A 115 -6.83 -0.48 18.52
CA ARG A 115 -8.08 -0.01 17.90
C ARG A 115 -8.25 -0.50 16.47
N SER A 116 -7.28 -1.26 15.94
CA SER A 116 -7.28 -1.73 14.54
C SER A 116 -8.54 -2.55 14.19
N GLY A 117 -9.09 -3.31 15.14
CA GLY A 117 -10.32 -4.10 14.94
C GLY A 117 -11.56 -3.23 14.70
N ALA A 118 -11.82 -2.26 15.58
CA ALA A 118 -12.96 -1.35 15.44
C ALA A 118 -12.86 -0.50 14.17
N ARG A 119 -11.64 -0.03 13.84
CA ARG A 119 -11.39 0.70 12.60
C ARG A 119 -11.62 -0.15 11.35
N ALA A 120 -11.23 -1.42 11.37
CA ALA A 120 -11.48 -2.33 10.25
C ALA A 120 -12.98 -2.57 10.03
N ALA A 121 -13.76 -2.76 11.10
CA ALA A 121 -15.21 -2.93 11.02
C ALA A 121 -15.88 -1.67 10.43
N LYS A 122 -15.50 -0.48 10.90
CA LYS A 122 -16.06 0.78 10.37
C LYS A 122 -15.66 1.02 8.90
N LEU A 123 -14.43 0.72 8.53
CA LEU A 123 -14.00 0.81 7.13
C LEU A 123 -14.78 -0.17 6.24
N HIS A 124 -15.05 -1.39 6.72
CA HIS A 124 -15.87 -2.37 6.01
C HIS A 124 -17.26 -1.83 5.71
N GLU A 125 -17.96 -1.33 6.74
CA GLU A 125 -19.27 -0.69 6.60
C GLU A 125 -19.26 0.43 5.54
N ILE A 126 -18.27 1.34 5.62
CA ILE A 126 -18.13 2.46 4.67
C ILE A 126 -17.92 1.96 3.24
N LEU A 127 -17.07 0.94 3.04
CA LEU A 127 -16.81 0.38 1.73
C LEU A 127 -18.05 -0.30 1.14
N CYS A 128 -18.79 -1.09 1.92
CA CYS A 128 -20.03 -1.73 1.47
C CYS A 128 -21.07 -0.68 1.07
N ASN A 129 -21.32 0.32 1.92
CA ASN A 129 -22.28 1.40 1.65
C ASN A 129 -21.90 2.18 0.38
N SER A 130 -20.63 2.47 0.16
CA SER A 130 -20.17 3.24 -0.99
C SER A 130 -20.35 2.50 -2.32
N GLN A 131 -20.27 1.17 -2.31
CA GLN A 131 -20.48 0.33 -3.49
C GLN A 131 -21.97 -0.02 -3.71
N ARG A 132 -22.88 0.49 -2.86
CA ARG A 132 -24.30 0.10 -2.84
C ARG A 132 -24.48 -1.40 -2.68
N ASP A 133 -23.63 -2.01 -1.87
CA ASP A 133 -23.56 -3.45 -1.59
C ASP A 133 -24.04 -3.71 -0.14
N PRO A 134 -25.37 -3.69 0.13
CA PRO A 134 -25.89 -3.80 1.49
C PRO A 134 -25.57 -5.15 2.13
N ASP A 135 -25.42 -6.18 1.34
CA ASP A 135 -25.07 -7.54 1.80
C ASP A 135 -23.58 -7.77 1.92
N CYS A 136 -22.75 -6.76 1.64
CA CYS A 136 -21.30 -6.85 1.61
C CYS A 136 -20.78 -8.04 0.78
N SER A 137 -21.44 -8.32 -0.32
CA SER A 137 -21.12 -9.44 -1.21
C SER A 137 -19.83 -9.21 -2.01
N MET A 138 -19.51 -7.94 -2.32
CA MET A 138 -18.28 -7.54 -2.99
C MET A 138 -17.12 -7.44 -2.00
N ILE A 139 -17.28 -6.70 -0.90
CA ILE A 139 -16.25 -6.55 0.12
C ILE A 139 -16.52 -7.57 1.23
N ARG A 140 -16.02 -8.77 1.06
CA ARG A 140 -16.30 -9.88 2.00
C ARG A 140 -15.83 -9.63 3.43
N ARG A 141 -14.69 -8.94 3.56
CA ARG A 141 -14.09 -8.62 4.86
C ARG A 141 -13.05 -7.53 4.77
N VAL A 142 -12.89 -6.82 5.86
CA VAL A 142 -11.74 -5.97 6.16
C VAL A 142 -11.15 -6.49 7.46
N GLN A 143 -9.92 -7.00 7.42
CA GLN A 143 -9.30 -7.74 8.53
C GLN A 143 -7.94 -7.16 8.89
N PRO A 144 -7.69 -6.83 10.17
CA PRO A 144 -6.36 -6.52 10.65
C PRO A 144 -5.48 -7.78 10.63
N VAL A 145 -4.24 -7.65 10.16
CA VAL A 145 -3.25 -8.73 10.12
C VAL A 145 -1.90 -8.23 10.61
N ARG A 146 -1.08 -9.15 11.11
CA ARG A 146 0.30 -8.85 11.46
C ARG A 146 1.18 -8.93 10.21
N SER A 147 1.91 -7.86 9.89
CA SER A 147 2.70 -7.77 8.67
C SER A 147 3.75 -8.89 8.52
N HIS A 148 4.28 -9.41 9.63
CA HIS A 148 5.25 -10.52 9.56
C HIS A 148 4.61 -11.85 9.09
N GLU A 149 3.29 -11.99 9.13
CA GLU A 149 2.56 -13.18 8.70
C GLU A 149 2.14 -13.11 7.21
N VAL A 150 2.14 -11.91 6.60
CA VAL A 150 1.59 -11.69 5.26
C VAL A 150 2.60 -11.00 4.35
N GLU A 151 3.17 -11.76 3.43
CA GLU A 151 4.23 -11.30 2.52
C GLU A 151 3.78 -10.12 1.64
N GLN A 152 2.54 -10.12 1.17
CA GLN A 152 1.99 -9.06 0.35
C GLN A 152 1.90 -7.73 1.12
N VAL A 153 1.62 -7.79 2.42
CA VAL A 153 1.61 -6.58 3.27
C VAL A 153 3.02 -6.02 3.45
N GLN A 154 4.04 -6.89 3.54
CA GLN A 154 5.43 -6.44 3.59
C GLN A 154 5.86 -5.79 2.27
N LEU A 155 5.44 -6.34 1.13
CA LEU A 155 5.70 -5.72 -0.18
C LEU A 155 4.98 -4.38 -0.32
N ALA A 156 3.74 -4.25 0.18
CA ALA A 156 3.02 -2.98 0.22
C ALA A 156 3.74 -1.94 1.09
N ASP A 157 4.30 -2.34 2.26
CA ASP A 157 5.11 -1.45 3.12
C ASP A 157 6.35 -0.94 2.38
N LEU A 158 7.03 -1.82 1.65
CA LEU A 158 8.21 -1.46 0.87
C LEU A 158 7.89 -0.43 -0.21
N LEU A 159 6.83 -0.64 -1.00
CA LEU A 159 6.39 0.28 -2.04
C LEU A 159 5.90 1.62 -1.46
N THR A 160 5.12 1.57 -0.38
CA THR A 160 4.63 2.76 0.33
C THR A 160 5.79 3.57 0.91
N GLY A 161 6.77 2.88 1.47
CA GLY A 161 7.99 3.49 2.02
C GLY A 161 8.82 4.19 0.96
N ALA A 162 8.95 3.61 -0.24
CA ALA A 162 9.66 4.22 -1.36
C ALA A 162 8.95 5.51 -1.84
N VAL A 163 7.63 5.49 -1.95
CA VAL A 163 6.83 6.70 -2.28
C VAL A 163 7.01 7.78 -1.19
N ALA A 164 6.93 7.40 0.08
CA ALA A 164 7.08 8.32 1.20
C ALA A 164 8.49 8.94 1.25
N TYR A 165 9.52 8.16 0.93
CA TYR A 165 10.91 8.62 0.88
C TYR A 165 11.12 9.62 -0.26
N ALA A 166 10.62 9.30 -1.45
CA ALA A 166 10.66 10.18 -2.62
C ALA A 166 9.88 11.48 -2.39
N ALA A 167 8.67 11.39 -1.81
CA ALA A 167 7.81 12.55 -1.57
C ALA A 167 8.37 13.54 -0.54
N ARG A 168 9.26 13.07 0.36
CA ARG A 168 9.95 13.90 1.33
C ARG A 168 11.32 14.39 0.84
N ASP A 169 11.68 14.10 -0.40
CA ASP A 169 13.01 14.37 -1.03
C ASP A 169 14.18 13.94 -0.12
N LEU A 170 14.03 12.81 0.56
CA LEU A 170 15.07 12.29 1.44
C LEU A 170 16.19 11.66 0.61
N ARG A 171 17.45 11.94 1.02
CA ARG A 171 18.66 11.42 0.38
C ARG A 171 19.69 10.92 1.39
N SER A 172 19.29 10.79 2.64
CA SER A 172 20.17 10.40 3.76
C SER A 172 20.67 8.96 3.71
N SER A 173 20.05 8.09 2.89
CA SER A 173 20.44 6.67 2.73
C SER A 173 20.56 6.35 1.25
N GLU A 174 21.79 6.05 0.80
CA GLU A 174 22.02 5.67 -0.60
C GLU A 174 21.29 4.37 -0.97
N ALA A 175 21.23 3.39 -0.07
CA ALA A 175 20.46 2.17 -0.26
C ALA A 175 18.98 2.46 -0.54
N LYS A 176 18.35 3.38 0.21
CA LYS A 176 16.96 3.78 -0.03
C LYS A 176 16.80 4.59 -1.31
N THR A 177 17.77 5.45 -1.59
CA THR A 177 17.78 6.25 -2.82
C THR A 177 17.90 5.39 -4.07
N SER A 178 18.74 4.34 -4.04
CA SER A 178 18.85 3.39 -5.16
C SER A 178 17.54 2.63 -5.41
N LEU A 179 16.85 2.18 -4.34
CA LEU A 179 15.55 1.50 -4.46
C LEU A 179 14.47 2.44 -5.02
N VAL A 180 14.46 3.72 -4.62
CA VAL A 180 13.55 4.72 -5.19
C VAL A 180 13.81 4.91 -6.68
N ARG A 181 15.07 5.04 -7.10
CA ARG A 181 15.44 5.16 -8.53
C ARG A 181 15.05 3.92 -9.32
N GLN A 182 15.27 2.72 -8.76
CA GLN A 182 14.85 1.46 -9.37
C GLN A 182 13.35 1.42 -9.59
N LEU A 183 12.55 1.80 -8.59
CA LEU A 183 11.10 1.82 -8.71
C LEU A 183 10.63 2.88 -9.72
N GLN A 184 11.23 4.08 -9.70
CA GLN A 184 10.94 5.14 -10.68
C GLN A 184 11.19 4.67 -12.11
N GLY A 185 12.35 4.05 -12.37
CA GLY A 185 12.69 3.49 -13.69
C GLY A 185 11.73 2.39 -14.11
N GLY A 186 11.40 1.48 -13.19
CA GLY A 186 10.51 0.36 -13.46
C GLY A 186 9.05 0.77 -13.75
N CYS A 187 8.51 1.75 -13.03
CA CYS A 187 7.14 2.22 -13.24
C CYS A 187 7.03 3.41 -14.22
N GLY A 188 8.14 3.99 -14.66
CA GLY A 188 8.14 5.14 -15.57
C GLY A 188 7.52 6.42 -14.98
N CYS A 189 7.56 6.59 -13.64
CA CYS A 189 6.93 7.73 -12.99
C CYS A 189 7.77 8.29 -11.82
N SER A 190 7.52 9.54 -11.44
CA SER A 190 8.33 10.27 -10.45
C SER A 190 8.09 9.84 -9.00
N LEU A 191 7.09 9.03 -8.69
CA LEU A 191 6.59 8.68 -7.35
C LEU A 191 6.08 9.86 -6.51
N THR A 192 5.95 11.06 -7.09
CA THR A 192 5.55 12.28 -6.37
C THR A 192 4.40 13.03 -7.04
N LYS A 193 4.04 12.64 -8.28
CA LYS A 193 2.97 13.25 -9.07
C LYS A 193 1.85 12.24 -9.30
N THR A 194 0.62 12.71 -9.43
CA THR A 194 -0.53 11.88 -9.80
C THR A 194 -0.27 11.20 -11.15
N THR A 195 -0.52 9.90 -11.19
CA THR A 195 -0.44 9.11 -12.42
C THR A 195 -1.84 8.92 -13.02
N PRO A 196 -1.95 8.72 -14.35
CA PRO A 196 -3.23 8.36 -14.96
C PRO A 196 -3.83 7.08 -14.36
N LEU A 197 -5.15 7.00 -14.26
CA LEU A 197 -5.84 5.78 -13.76
C LEU A 197 -5.61 4.55 -14.66
N THR A 198 -5.23 4.76 -15.90
CA THR A 198 -4.85 3.70 -16.85
C THR A 198 -3.54 3.00 -16.47
N MET A 199 -2.69 3.64 -15.66
CA MET A 199 -1.50 3.01 -15.08
C MET A 199 -1.90 2.05 -13.95
N ARG A 200 -2.35 0.84 -14.31
CA ARG A 200 -2.86 -0.13 -13.34
C ARG A 200 -1.76 -0.78 -12.49
N LYS A 201 -0.55 -0.97 -13.06
CA LYS A 201 0.56 -1.61 -12.34
C LYS A 201 0.98 -0.80 -11.12
N PHE A 202 1.20 0.50 -11.31
CA PHE A 202 1.58 1.43 -10.25
C PHE A 202 0.77 2.71 -10.42
N ASN A 203 -0.14 2.96 -9.48
CA ASN A 203 -0.99 4.15 -9.52
C ASN A 203 -0.77 5.01 -8.28
N LEU A 204 -0.59 6.30 -8.48
CA LEU A 204 -0.38 7.29 -7.43
C LEU A 204 -1.37 8.44 -7.58
N LEU A 205 -2.10 8.73 -6.53
CA LEU A 205 -2.86 9.96 -6.36
C LEU A 205 -2.11 10.90 -5.40
N ARG A 206 -1.65 12.04 -5.90
CA ARG A 206 -1.23 13.14 -5.05
C ARG A 206 -2.48 13.94 -4.66
N TRP A 207 -2.94 13.68 -3.44
CA TRP A 207 -4.17 14.31 -2.94
C TRP A 207 -3.90 15.77 -2.51
N THR A 208 -4.86 16.66 -2.83
CA THR A 208 -4.86 18.07 -2.39
C THR A 208 -6.19 18.41 -1.73
N ALA A 209 -6.18 19.30 -0.73
CA ALA A 209 -7.37 19.65 0.05
C ALA A 209 -8.52 20.31 -0.78
N THR A 210 -8.23 20.73 -2.00
CA THR A 210 -9.21 21.33 -2.94
C THR A 210 -10.04 20.28 -3.69
N GLN A 211 -9.87 18.99 -3.44
CA GLN A 211 -10.53 17.89 -4.16
C GLN A 211 -11.71 17.26 -3.37
N LEU A 212 -12.21 17.95 -2.32
CA LEU A 212 -13.40 17.56 -1.57
C LEU A 212 -14.54 18.54 -1.85
#